data_318a356110c008425249fb365096a1d8
#
_entry.id   318a356110c008425249fb365096a1d8
#
_cell.length_a   1.000
_cell.length_b   1.000
_cell.length_c   1.000
_cell.angle_alpha   90.00
_cell.angle_beta   90.00
_cell.angle_gamma   90.00
#
_symmetry.space_group_name_H-M   'P 1'
#
loop_
_entity.id
_entity.type
_entity.pdbx_description
1 polymer ?
#
loop_
_entity_poly.entity_id
_entity_poly.type
_entity_poly.pdbx_seq_one_letter_code
_entity_poly.pdbx_strand_id
1 'polypeptide(L)'
;VVKVLDVKEGECKWGNVLEISFDVIEGQYTGFFKADYKNNGDEDKKWRGKYRLNVPKDDGTDEDNRTKVNFNDVMYSFEDSNNKFRWDWDETKLKGLTIGALFRRKEWKMNGYTGFWSECCKLIPAQDIRDGNFEIPKDKLLNDKKNNKAQELGVGGPSFEDITDTDDEFPF
;
A
#
# COMPACT_ATOMS: atom_id res chain seq x y z
N VAL A 1 -8.83 -6.18 -8.63
CA VAL A 1 -8.53 -7.30 -7.73
C VAL A 1 -7.14 -7.82 -8.02
N VAL A 2 -6.36 -8.11 -6.98
CA VAL A 2 -4.99 -8.61 -7.06
C VAL A 2 -4.87 -9.95 -6.34
N LYS A 3 -3.84 -10.72 -6.70
CA LYS A 3 -3.45 -11.95 -6.01
C LYS A 3 -2.08 -11.79 -5.39
N VAL A 4 -1.95 -12.13 -4.13
CA VAL A 4 -0.68 -12.13 -3.42
C VAL A 4 0.25 -13.19 -3.99
N LEU A 5 1.45 -12.79 -4.39
CA LEU A 5 2.49 -13.67 -4.93
C LEU A 5 3.49 -14.06 -3.86
N ASP A 6 3.84 -13.11 -2.99
CA ASP A 6 4.82 -13.32 -1.94
C ASP A 6 4.61 -12.30 -0.81
N VAL A 7 5.02 -12.66 0.40
CA VAL A 7 5.02 -11.77 1.56
C VAL A 7 6.36 -11.90 2.26
N LYS A 8 6.95 -10.77 2.62
CA LYS A 8 8.23 -10.72 3.32
C LYS A 8 8.13 -9.82 4.52
N GLU A 9 8.64 -10.27 5.63
CA GLU A 9 8.92 -9.40 6.75
C GLU A 9 10.15 -8.55 6.46
N GLY A 10 10.10 -7.31 6.89
CA GLY A 10 11.19 -6.36 6.79
C GLY A 10 11.20 -5.42 7.98
N GLU A 11 12.27 -4.69 8.13
CA GLU A 11 12.39 -3.63 9.13
C GLU A 11 12.52 -2.28 8.44
N CYS A 12 11.88 -1.28 9.00
CA CYS A 12 12.08 0.11 8.63
C CYS A 12 12.38 0.95 9.88
N LYS A 13 12.73 2.20 9.72
CA LYS A 13 13.02 3.09 10.86
C LYS A 13 11.88 3.24 11.87
N TRP A 14 10.66 2.88 11.46
CA TRP A 14 9.45 2.97 12.28
C TRP A 14 9.03 1.65 12.93
N GLY A 15 9.67 0.53 12.58
CA GLY A 15 9.38 -0.81 13.10
C GLY A 15 9.29 -1.85 11.99
N ASN A 16 8.62 -2.95 12.30
CA ASN A 16 8.46 -4.05 11.37
C ASN A 16 7.39 -3.75 10.32
N VAL A 17 7.61 -4.23 9.11
CA VAL A 17 6.67 -4.11 8.00
C VAL A 17 6.48 -5.45 7.31
N LEU A 18 5.30 -5.68 6.77
CA LEU A 18 5.04 -6.74 5.79
C LEU A 18 5.08 -6.12 4.39
N GLU A 19 6.01 -6.58 3.56
CA GLU A 19 6.03 -6.26 2.13
C GLU A 19 5.21 -7.31 1.39
N ILE A 20 4.02 -6.92 0.93
CA ILE A 20 3.07 -7.79 0.22
C ILE A 20 3.24 -7.56 -1.27
N SER A 21 3.79 -8.54 -1.98
CA SER A 21 3.96 -8.53 -3.43
C SER A 21 2.77 -9.19 -4.11
N PHE A 22 2.21 -8.56 -5.15
CA PHE A 22 1.01 -9.04 -5.82
C PHE A 22 1.04 -8.76 -7.33
N ASP A 23 0.10 -9.38 -8.07
CA ASP A 23 -0.20 -9.02 -9.46
C ASP A 23 -1.72 -8.90 -9.65
N VAL A 24 -2.12 -8.13 -10.66
CA VAL A 24 -3.53 -7.93 -11.02
C VAL A 24 -4.07 -9.20 -11.66
N ILE A 25 -5.25 -9.67 -11.21
CA ILE A 25 -5.88 -10.90 -11.70
C ILE A 25 -7.22 -10.68 -12.38
N GLU A 26 -7.83 -9.51 -12.24
CA GLU A 26 -9.13 -9.20 -12.84
C GLU A 26 -9.08 -7.88 -13.62
N GLY A 27 -9.85 -7.80 -14.71
CA GLY A 27 -10.00 -6.62 -15.54
C GLY A 27 -8.91 -6.47 -16.62
N GLN A 28 -8.91 -5.31 -17.27
CA GLN A 28 -8.03 -5.02 -18.42
C GLN A 28 -6.53 -4.99 -18.09
N TYR A 29 -6.17 -4.87 -16.83
CA TYR A 29 -4.78 -4.82 -16.35
C TYR A 29 -4.29 -6.16 -15.78
N THR A 30 -4.97 -7.26 -16.08
CA THR A 30 -4.55 -8.60 -15.63
C THR A 30 -3.12 -8.90 -16.04
N GLY A 31 -2.26 -9.28 -15.07
CA GLY A 31 -0.85 -9.58 -15.29
C GLY A 31 0.03 -8.35 -15.54
N PHE A 32 -0.44 -7.16 -15.18
CA PHE A 32 0.25 -5.89 -15.45
C PHE A 32 1.68 -5.86 -14.88
N PHE A 33 1.86 -6.18 -13.60
CA PHE A 33 3.19 -6.13 -12.97
C PHE A 33 4.14 -7.19 -13.49
N LYS A 34 3.62 -8.35 -13.87
CA LYS A 34 4.40 -9.41 -14.51
C LYS A 34 4.89 -8.98 -15.90
N ALA A 35 4.03 -8.32 -16.67
CA ALA A 35 4.40 -7.78 -17.98
C ALA A 35 5.40 -6.62 -17.84
N ASP A 36 5.16 -5.70 -16.92
CA ASP A 36 6.06 -4.58 -16.60
C ASP A 36 7.46 -5.09 -16.21
N TYR A 37 7.53 -6.05 -15.28
CA TYR A 37 8.79 -6.67 -14.87
C TYR A 37 9.53 -7.35 -16.01
N LYS A 38 8.83 -8.03 -16.91
CA LYS A 38 9.45 -8.71 -18.06
C LYS A 38 9.99 -7.72 -19.09
N ASN A 39 9.25 -6.62 -19.32
CA ASN A 39 9.58 -5.63 -20.33
C ASN A 39 10.64 -4.62 -19.84
N ASN A 40 10.89 -4.55 -18.53
CA ASN A 40 11.95 -3.73 -18.00
C ASN A 40 13.31 -4.37 -18.34
N GLY A 41 14.16 -3.62 -19.08
CA GLY A 41 15.48 -4.03 -19.50
C GLY A 41 16.60 -3.80 -18.48
N ASP A 42 16.28 -3.20 -17.32
CA ASP A 42 17.27 -2.89 -16.29
C ASP A 42 17.82 -4.17 -15.66
N GLU A 43 19.14 -4.22 -15.43
CA GLU A 43 19.78 -5.38 -14.78
C GLU A 43 19.27 -5.57 -13.35
N ASP A 44 19.06 -4.47 -12.61
CA ASP A 44 18.57 -4.47 -11.22
C ASP A 44 17.06 -4.21 -11.12
N LYS A 45 16.28 -4.70 -12.07
CA LYS A 45 14.83 -4.52 -12.10
C LYS A 45 14.16 -5.04 -10.84
N LYS A 46 13.22 -4.25 -10.31
CA LYS A 46 12.45 -4.57 -9.12
C LYS A 46 10.99 -4.79 -9.43
N TRP A 47 10.37 -5.68 -8.66
CA TRP A 47 8.93 -5.89 -8.73
C TRP A 47 8.20 -4.67 -8.18
N ARG A 48 7.28 -4.08 -8.95
CA ARG A 48 6.56 -2.84 -8.59
C ARG A 48 5.19 -3.08 -7.94
N GLY A 49 4.60 -4.26 -8.13
CA GLY A 49 3.30 -4.63 -7.54
C GLY A 49 3.43 -4.94 -6.05
N LYS A 50 3.58 -3.91 -5.22
CA LYS A 50 3.85 -4.05 -3.79
C LYS A 50 2.94 -3.16 -2.94
N TYR A 51 2.66 -3.62 -1.72
CA TYR A 51 2.11 -2.82 -0.64
C TYR A 51 2.91 -3.06 0.63
N ARG A 52 3.23 -2.01 1.37
CA ARG A 52 3.90 -2.09 2.66
C ARG A 52 2.90 -1.85 3.77
N LEU A 53 2.76 -2.82 4.65
CA LEU A 53 1.87 -2.79 5.79
C LEU A 53 2.70 -2.75 7.07
N ASN A 54 2.61 -1.66 7.84
CA ASN A 54 3.28 -1.55 9.12
C ASN A 54 2.69 -2.55 10.12
N VAL A 55 3.55 -3.24 10.86
CA VAL A 55 3.16 -4.19 11.90
C VAL A 55 3.08 -3.43 13.24
N PRO A 56 2.00 -3.59 14.02
CA PRO A 56 1.89 -2.97 15.34
C PRO A 56 2.99 -3.42 16.28
N LYS A 57 3.46 -2.52 17.15
CA LYS A 57 4.51 -2.79 18.16
C LYS A 57 3.95 -3.16 19.53
N ASP A 58 2.66 -2.91 19.78
CA ASP A 58 2.00 -3.04 21.08
C ASP A 58 2.60 -2.17 22.18
N ASP A 59 3.12 -0.99 21.82
CA ASP A 59 3.74 -0.05 22.76
C ASP A 59 2.75 0.92 23.43
N GLY A 60 1.48 0.89 23.01
CA GLY A 60 0.38 1.69 23.59
C GLY A 60 0.37 3.15 23.16
N THR A 61 1.22 3.57 22.23
CA THR A 61 1.23 4.93 21.71
C THR A 61 0.05 5.18 20.76
N ASP A 62 -0.33 6.44 20.55
CA ASP A 62 -1.38 6.81 19.59
C ASP A 62 -0.99 6.41 18.15
N GLU A 63 0.29 6.48 17.82
CA GLU A 63 0.81 6.05 16.53
C GLU A 63 0.66 4.53 16.35
N ASP A 64 1.00 3.76 17.37
CA ASP A 64 0.81 2.31 17.36
C ASP A 64 -0.68 1.93 17.28
N ASN A 65 -1.54 2.65 17.98
CA ASN A 65 -2.98 2.43 17.89
C ASN A 65 -3.53 2.67 16.47
N ARG A 66 -3.05 3.69 15.77
CA ARG A 66 -3.39 3.92 14.35
C ARG A 66 -2.86 2.80 13.46
N THR A 67 -1.64 2.34 13.72
CA THR A 67 -1.04 1.20 13.00
C THR A 67 -1.87 -0.06 13.20
N LYS A 68 -2.34 -0.34 14.43
CA LYS A 68 -3.23 -1.47 14.74
C LYS A 68 -4.53 -1.41 13.95
N VAL A 69 -5.17 -0.24 13.90
CA VAL A 69 -6.41 -0.07 13.14
C VAL A 69 -6.17 -0.41 11.67
N ASN A 70 -5.17 0.21 11.04
CA ASN A 70 -4.87 -0.06 9.64
C ASN A 70 -4.49 -1.52 9.38
N PHE A 71 -3.69 -2.13 10.26
CA PHE A 71 -3.30 -3.53 10.15
C PHE A 71 -4.52 -4.45 10.22
N ASN A 72 -5.40 -4.23 11.19
CA ASN A 72 -6.61 -5.03 11.37
C ASN A 72 -7.58 -4.87 10.18
N ASP A 73 -7.74 -3.65 9.65
CA ASP A 73 -8.58 -3.39 8.48
C ASP A 73 -8.09 -4.17 7.25
N VAL A 74 -6.76 -4.24 7.05
CA VAL A 74 -6.17 -5.01 5.95
C VAL A 74 -6.37 -6.51 6.18
N MET A 75 -6.14 -7.02 7.39
CA MET A 75 -6.36 -8.45 7.69
C MET A 75 -7.85 -8.84 7.57
N TYR A 76 -8.76 -7.98 8.04
CA TYR A 76 -10.19 -8.17 7.83
C TYR A 76 -10.54 -8.22 6.33
N SER A 77 -9.94 -7.32 5.53
CA SER A 77 -10.16 -7.32 4.06
C SER A 77 -9.70 -8.62 3.39
N PHE A 78 -8.61 -9.23 3.90
CA PHE A 78 -8.16 -10.55 3.46
C PHE A 78 -9.15 -11.66 3.87
N GLU A 79 -9.64 -11.63 5.10
CA GLU A 79 -10.63 -12.61 5.59
C GLU A 79 -11.94 -12.53 4.82
N ASP A 80 -12.43 -11.32 4.56
CA ASP A 80 -13.65 -11.08 3.80
C ASP A 80 -13.51 -11.51 2.34
N SER A 81 -12.36 -11.27 1.75
CA SER A 81 -12.06 -11.65 0.36
C SER A 81 -11.84 -13.16 0.17
N ASN A 82 -11.59 -13.92 1.25
CA ASN A 82 -11.20 -15.33 1.20
C ASN A 82 -11.90 -16.13 2.30
N ASN A 83 -13.08 -16.65 2.04
CA ASN A 83 -14.03 -17.27 2.99
C ASN A 83 -13.43 -18.28 4.00
N LYS A 84 -12.34 -18.96 3.64
CA LYS A 84 -11.70 -19.98 4.50
C LYS A 84 -10.48 -19.46 5.25
N PHE A 85 -10.07 -18.25 4.97
CA PHE A 85 -8.91 -17.65 5.62
C PHE A 85 -9.33 -16.97 6.92
N ARG A 86 -8.49 -17.13 7.95
CA ARG A 86 -8.53 -16.37 9.20
C ARG A 86 -7.09 -16.03 9.58
N TRP A 87 -6.88 -14.77 9.93
CA TRP A 87 -5.56 -14.29 10.33
C TRP A 87 -5.16 -14.89 11.69
N ASP A 88 -3.97 -15.46 11.75
CA ASP A 88 -3.41 -16.11 12.95
C ASP A 88 -1.93 -15.78 13.16
N TRP A 89 -1.50 -14.62 12.68
CA TRP A 89 -0.12 -14.12 12.76
C TRP A 89 0.90 -14.93 11.95
N ASP A 90 0.47 -15.69 10.97
CA ASP A 90 1.30 -16.40 10.01
C ASP A 90 1.16 -15.71 8.63
N GLU A 91 2.09 -14.79 8.32
CA GLU A 91 2.09 -14.01 7.08
C GLU A 91 2.28 -14.89 5.83
N THR A 92 2.86 -16.08 6.00
CA THR A 92 3.04 -17.01 4.86
C THR A 92 1.70 -17.47 4.27
N LYS A 93 0.64 -17.48 5.09
CA LYS A 93 -0.71 -17.85 4.68
C LYS A 93 -1.40 -16.80 3.80
N LEU A 94 -0.89 -15.58 3.75
CA LEU A 94 -1.37 -14.55 2.84
C LEU A 94 -1.03 -14.87 1.38
N LYS A 95 -0.01 -15.67 1.14
CA LYS A 95 0.42 -16.06 -0.21
C LYS A 95 -0.67 -16.83 -0.93
N GLY A 96 -0.99 -16.39 -2.14
CA GLY A 96 -2.03 -16.99 -2.97
C GLY A 96 -3.44 -16.46 -2.72
N LEU A 97 -3.66 -15.69 -1.66
CA LEU A 97 -4.94 -15.04 -1.39
C LEU A 97 -5.24 -13.90 -2.38
N THR A 98 -6.51 -13.56 -2.50
CA THR A 98 -6.99 -12.44 -3.30
C THR A 98 -7.40 -11.28 -2.40
N ILE A 99 -7.26 -10.05 -2.92
CA ILE A 99 -7.69 -8.83 -2.22
C ILE A 99 -7.96 -7.71 -3.23
N GLY A 100 -8.73 -6.71 -2.85
CA GLY A 100 -8.88 -5.48 -3.60
C GLY A 100 -7.70 -4.53 -3.35
N ALA A 101 -7.20 -3.89 -4.39
CA ALA A 101 -6.12 -2.91 -4.29
C ALA A 101 -6.51 -1.61 -4.97
N LEU A 102 -6.38 -0.51 -4.25
CA LEU A 102 -6.58 0.84 -4.78
C LEU A 102 -5.24 1.47 -5.08
N PHE A 103 -5.17 2.09 -6.26
CA PHE A 103 -3.95 2.73 -6.74
C PHE A 103 -4.18 4.24 -6.88
N ARG A 104 -3.12 5.01 -6.62
CA ARG A 104 -3.07 6.44 -6.92
C ARG A 104 -1.80 6.78 -7.69
N ARG A 105 -1.79 7.92 -8.36
CA ARG A 105 -0.55 8.46 -8.92
C ARG A 105 0.16 9.26 -7.83
N LYS A 106 1.45 9.03 -7.71
CA LYS A 106 2.34 9.79 -6.82
C LYS A 106 3.32 10.57 -7.66
N GLU A 107 3.38 11.87 -7.43
CA GLU A 107 4.32 12.75 -8.09
C GLU A 107 5.72 12.57 -7.52
N TRP A 108 6.71 12.53 -8.40
CA TRP A 108 8.11 12.53 -8.03
C TRP A 108 8.87 13.65 -8.74
N LYS A 109 9.96 14.12 -8.13
CA LYS A 109 10.86 15.11 -8.71
C LYS A 109 12.30 14.69 -8.42
N MET A 110 13.10 14.57 -9.49
CA MET A 110 14.51 14.24 -9.40
C MET A 110 15.30 14.93 -10.50
N ASN A 111 16.44 15.53 -10.15
CA ASN A 111 17.36 16.20 -11.09
C ASN A 111 16.66 17.20 -12.03
N GLY A 112 15.65 17.91 -11.54
CA GLY A 112 14.88 18.87 -12.34
C GLY A 112 13.74 18.26 -13.16
N TYR A 113 13.63 16.95 -13.27
CA TYR A 113 12.52 16.25 -13.93
C TYR A 113 11.42 15.94 -12.92
N THR A 114 10.18 15.95 -13.41
CA THR A 114 9.00 15.54 -12.64
C THR A 114 8.23 14.50 -13.42
N GLY A 115 7.57 13.59 -12.70
CA GLY A 115 6.72 12.58 -13.30
C GLY A 115 5.79 11.97 -12.28
N PHE A 116 5.08 10.92 -12.68
CA PHE A 116 4.18 10.18 -11.81
C PHE A 116 4.49 8.70 -11.89
N TRP A 117 4.34 8.04 -10.77
CA TRP A 117 4.24 6.57 -10.73
C TRP A 117 2.92 6.15 -10.10
N SER A 118 2.49 4.92 -10.34
CA SER A 118 1.34 4.33 -9.66
C SER A 118 1.80 3.58 -8.44
N GLU A 119 1.25 3.93 -7.27
CA GLU A 119 1.47 3.20 -6.02
C GLU A 119 0.16 2.59 -5.52
N CYS A 120 0.22 1.40 -4.93
CA CYS A 120 -0.90 0.86 -4.17
C CYS A 120 -0.97 1.61 -2.85
N CYS A 121 -2.09 2.29 -2.61
CA CYS A 121 -2.26 3.13 -1.42
C CYS A 121 -3.22 2.54 -0.37
N LYS A 122 -4.03 1.56 -0.75
CA LYS A 122 -4.98 0.92 0.17
C LYS A 122 -5.33 -0.48 -0.30
N LEU A 123 -5.50 -1.39 0.65
CA LEU A 123 -6.10 -2.71 0.43
C LEU A 123 -7.50 -2.73 1.03
N ILE A 124 -8.47 -3.29 0.33
CA ILE A 124 -9.88 -3.37 0.71
C ILE A 124 -10.45 -4.73 0.30
N PRO A 125 -11.65 -5.13 0.75
CA PRO A 125 -12.28 -6.34 0.28
C PRO A 125 -12.37 -6.42 -1.25
N ALA A 126 -12.06 -7.59 -1.81
CA ALA A 126 -12.10 -7.79 -3.27
C ALA A 126 -13.52 -7.56 -3.84
N GLN A 127 -14.55 -7.86 -3.06
CA GLN A 127 -15.94 -7.65 -3.46
C GLN A 127 -16.27 -6.16 -3.62
N ASP A 128 -15.73 -5.29 -2.76
CA ASP A 128 -15.92 -3.83 -2.89
C ASP A 128 -15.38 -3.30 -4.22
N ILE A 129 -14.26 -3.86 -4.70
CA ILE A 129 -13.73 -3.52 -6.04
C ILE A 129 -14.70 -3.95 -7.14
N ARG A 130 -15.26 -5.17 -7.04
CA ARG A 130 -16.18 -5.71 -8.05
C ARG A 130 -17.50 -4.95 -8.10
N ASP A 131 -17.99 -4.52 -6.94
CA ASP A 131 -19.24 -3.78 -6.78
C ASP A 131 -19.07 -2.28 -7.05
N GLY A 132 -17.84 -1.78 -7.17
CA GLY A 132 -17.53 -0.35 -7.30
C GLY A 132 -17.76 0.44 -6.02
N ASN A 133 -17.77 -0.23 -4.87
CA ASN A 133 -18.01 0.36 -3.55
C ASN A 133 -16.71 0.89 -2.94
N PHE A 134 -16.11 1.87 -3.60
CA PHE A 134 -14.88 2.52 -3.12
C PHE A 134 -14.77 3.94 -3.66
N GLU A 135 -14.04 4.79 -2.94
CA GLU A 135 -13.65 6.09 -3.45
C GLU A 135 -12.36 5.98 -4.26
N ILE A 136 -12.31 6.71 -5.39
CA ILE A 136 -11.08 6.78 -6.19
C ILE A 136 -10.06 7.62 -5.42
N PRO A 137 -8.89 7.05 -5.08
CA PRO A 137 -7.87 7.77 -4.34
C PRO A 137 -7.35 8.98 -5.12
N LYS A 138 -7.17 10.11 -4.42
CA LYS A 138 -6.59 11.32 -5.01
C LYS A 138 -5.11 11.11 -5.29
N ASP A 139 -4.62 11.79 -6.34
CA ASP A 139 -3.20 11.84 -6.64
C ASP A 139 -2.42 12.46 -5.47
N LYS A 140 -1.25 11.91 -5.16
CA LYS A 140 -0.34 12.46 -4.15
C LYS A 140 0.65 13.40 -4.81
N LEU A 141 0.49 14.71 -4.57
CA LEU A 141 1.36 15.74 -5.12
C LEU A 141 2.43 16.14 -4.12
N LEU A 142 3.63 16.51 -4.60
CA LEU A 142 4.74 16.96 -3.75
C LEU A 142 4.42 18.22 -2.95
N ASN A 143 3.52 19.08 -3.44
CA ASN A 143 3.14 20.32 -2.79
C ASN A 143 2.06 20.17 -1.71
N ASP A 144 1.39 19.02 -1.63
CA ASP A 144 0.32 18.78 -0.64
C ASP A 144 0.86 18.81 0.80
N LYS A 145 2.15 18.50 1.01
CA LYS A 145 2.81 18.61 2.31
C LYS A 145 2.90 20.05 2.84
N LYS A 146 2.92 21.08 1.97
CA LYS A 146 2.98 22.48 2.39
C LYS A 146 1.60 23.02 2.81
N ASN A 147 0.53 22.52 2.20
CA ASN A 147 -0.82 22.95 2.50
C ASN A 147 -1.35 22.35 3.80
N ASN A 148 -0.96 21.12 4.14
CA ASN A 148 -1.38 20.51 5.42
C ASN A 148 -0.78 21.22 6.64
N LYS A 149 0.44 21.77 6.55
CA LYS A 149 1.05 22.56 7.64
C LYS A 149 0.38 23.94 7.88
N ALA A 150 -0.28 24.48 6.85
CA ALA A 150 -0.98 25.78 6.97
C ALA A 150 -2.43 25.62 7.51
N GLN A 151 -3.01 24.42 7.44
CA GLN A 151 -4.34 24.13 7.99
C GLN A 151 -4.32 23.72 9.48
N GLU A 152 -3.17 23.33 10.03
CA GLU A 152 -3.02 22.99 11.47
C GLU A 152 -3.09 24.19 12.43
N LEU A 153 -3.18 25.42 11.95
CA LEU A 153 -3.36 26.63 12.78
C LEU A 153 -4.83 27.05 12.91
N GLY A 154 -5.79 26.27 12.45
CA GLY A 154 -7.22 26.59 12.52
C GLY A 154 -8.10 25.37 12.75
N VAL A 155 -8.42 25.12 14.03
CA VAL A 155 -9.60 24.38 14.54
C VAL A 155 -9.86 22.93 14.05
N GLY A 156 -9.54 21.98 14.94
CA GLY A 156 -10.39 20.84 15.28
C GLY A 156 -10.42 19.65 14.33
N GLY A 157 -9.57 18.67 14.60
CA GLY A 157 -9.69 17.29 14.16
C GLY A 157 -8.34 16.68 13.73
N PRO A 158 -7.98 15.47 14.19
CA PRO A 158 -6.69 14.89 13.86
C PRO A 158 -6.65 14.55 12.38
N SER A 159 -5.83 15.27 11.61
CA SER A 159 -5.50 14.87 10.24
C SER A 159 -4.65 13.61 10.29
N PHE A 160 -5.06 12.61 9.54
CA PHE A 160 -4.30 11.38 9.32
C PHE A 160 -3.01 11.75 8.58
N GLU A 161 -1.90 11.86 9.29
CA GLU A 161 -0.60 11.96 8.66
C GLU A 161 -0.22 10.58 8.09
N ASP A 162 -0.05 10.56 6.78
CA ASP A 162 0.37 9.40 6.02
C ASP A 162 1.82 9.02 6.41
N ILE A 163 1.96 8.03 7.30
CA ILE A 163 3.25 7.54 7.84
C ILE A 163 4.10 6.83 6.77
N THR A 164 3.66 6.82 5.52
CA THR A 164 4.35 6.11 4.44
C THR A 164 5.49 6.86 3.78
N ASP A 165 5.87 8.05 4.32
CA ASP A 165 6.83 8.93 3.69
C ASP A 165 8.18 8.86 4.37
N THR A 166 8.92 7.77 4.16
CA THR A 166 10.36 7.82 4.39
C THR A 166 11.13 6.83 3.53
N ASP A 167 12.05 7.42 2.82
CA ASP A 167 13.21 6.78 2.23
C ASP A 167 12.94 5.60 1.29
N ASP A 168 12.10 5.85 0.27
CA ASP A 168 12.36 5.20 -0.99
C ASP A 168 13.57 5.90 -1.63
N GLU A 169 14.78 5.48 -1.24
CA GLU A 169 15.90 5.58 -2.15
C GLU A 169 15.48 4.88 -3.43
N PHE A 170 15.35 5.68 -4.48
CA PHE A 170 14.95 5.18 -5.78
C PHE A 170 15.95 4.13 -6.23
N PRO A 171 15.51 2.91 -6.49
CA PRO A 171 16.37 1.98 -7.16
C PRO A 171 16.29 2.25 -8.65
N PHE A 172 17.31 2.84 -9.15
CA PHE A 172 17.64 2.72 -10.57
C PHE A 172 18.33 1.41 -10.80
#